data_9bee6bf58c364470fad4e77c0e7ec30a
#
_entry.id   9bee6bf58c364470fad4e77c0e7ec30a
#
_cell.length_a   1.000
_cell.length_b   1.000
_cell.length_c   1.000
_cell.angle_alpha   90.00
_cell.angle_beta   90.00
_cell.angle_gamma   90.00
#
_symmetry.space_group_name_H-M   'P 1'
#
loop_
_entity.id
_entity.type
_entity.pdbx_description
1 polymer ?
#
loop_
_entity_poly.entity_id
_entity_poly.type
_entity_poly.pdbx_seq_one_letter_code
_entity_poly.pdbx_strand_id
1 'polypeptide(L)'
;MSEKFDVVVIGAGPGGYVAAIKSAKLGMKTAVIEERKVGGTCLNRGCIPAKAMIHASTLYREIKEADRFGISASDVTYDFEKILEYKEQTTGQLVQGVEQLLQANGVTRYYGKGTLFEGKKVKITGNEEQFVEAENVILASGSKPLILPIRGMDLPRVLTSDELFKLSEVPKSLVIIGGGVISVEFATVYSALGSKVTILEAMPRLVPNMDKEIAQNLKLILKKRGVESHTSAAVQGVHMEGDTCVCTFVEKEKEQTVEAEYVLCAVGRCPNTDGLFAEGAAPDMERGRVLVNDKFESSIPGVYAIGDLIFGAQLAHAASAQGIVVAEQLAGKEPSVNLDVVPGCVYTDPEIASAGITEDAAKEQGIKVKTGKFIMSANGKSLITKEERGFIKIVADEETDVILGAQMMCARATDMIGEFVTAIANKMTVAQLLKGMRAHPTYNEGIGEALEEAEGGAIHVVPKKKK
;
A
#
# COMPACT_ATOMS: atom_id res chain seq x y z
N MET A 1 -11.73 -28.03 29.55
CA MET A 1 -10.43 -28.29 28.89
C MET A 1 -10.32 -27.27 27.76
N SER A 2 -9.18 -26.60 27.64
CA SER A 2 -8.91 -25.69 26.52
C SER A 2 -8.91 -26.46 25.20
N GLU A 3 -9.49 -25.88 24.16
CA GLU A 3 -9.46 -26.48 22.83
C GLU A 3 -8.04 -26.38 22.27
N LYS A 4 -7.57 -27.46 21.58
CA LYS A 4 -6.22 -27.53 21.00
C LYS A 4 -6.27 -27.42 19.49
N PHE A 5 -5.32 -26.67 18.94
CA PHE A 5 -5.13 -26.42 17.52
C PHE A 5 -3.68 -26.68 17.11
N ASP A 6 -3.46 -27.06 15.87
CA ASP A 6 -2.13 -27.11 15.29
C ASP A 6 -1.61 -25.69 15.04
N VAL A 7 -2.50 -24.78 14.59
CA VAL A 7 -2.21 -23.38 14.32
C VAL A 7 -3.29 -22.45 14.85
N VAL A 8 -2.88 -21.45 15.63
CA VAL A 8 -3.73 -20.32 16.04
C VAL A 8 -3.17 -19.05 15.44
N VAL A 9 -4.00 -18.31 14.69
CA VAL A 9 -3.65 -17.03 14.09
C VAL A 9 -4.31 -15.89 14.86
N ILE A 10 -3.51 -14.92 15.32
CA ILE A 10 -4.01 -13.71 16.01
C ILE A 10 -4.03 -12.55 15.02
N GLY A 11 -5.24 -12.13 14.64
CA GLY A 11 -5.53 -11.12 13.62
C GLY A 11 -5.95 -11.76 12.30
N ALA A 12 -7.08 -11.30 11.72
CA ALA A 12 -7.62 -11.77 10.44
C ALA A 12 -7.48 -10.71 9.33
N GLY A 13 -6.40 -9.92 9.34
CA GLY A 13 -5.98 -9.11 8.21
C GLY A 13 -5.49 -9.95 7.03
N PRO A 14 -5.01 -9.33 5.91
CA PRO A 14 -4.58 -10.06 4.72
C PRO A 14 -3.58 -11.19 5.00
N GLY A 15 -2.59 -10.96 5.86
CA GLY A 15 -1.66 -12.02 6.26
C GLY A 15 -2.34 -13.12 7.06
N GLY A 16 -3.16 -12.74 8.05
CA GLY A 16 -3.75 -13.69 8.99
C GLY A 16 -4.81 -14.60 8.39
N TYR A 17 -5.81 -14.06 7.67
CA TYR A 17 -6.83 -14.93 7.08
C TYR A 17 -6.26 -15.83 5.97
N VAL A 18 -5.27 -15.35 5.22
CA VAL A 18 -4.57 -16.15 4.20
C VAL A 18 -3.76 -17.26 4.85
N ALA A 19 -3.00 -16.97 5.91
CA ALA A 19 -2.27 -17.97 6.67
C ALA A 19 -3.21 -19.03 7.24
N ALA A 20 -4.34 -18.62 7.84
CA ALA A 20 -5.31 -19.54 8.41
C ALA A 20 -5.94 -20.47 7.36
N ILE A 21 -6.38 -19.92 6.23
CA ILE A 21 -6.95 -20.72 5.13
C ILE A 21 -5.88 -21.67 4.55
N LYS A 22 -4.65 -21.19 4.33
CA LYS A 22 -3.57 -22.00 3.78
C LYS A 22 -3.20 -23.14 4.72
N SER A 23 -3.10 -22.86 6.03
CA SER A 23 -2.84 -23.87 7.06
C SER A 23 -3.92 -24.96 7.07
N ALA A 24 -5.20 -24.57 7.05
CA ALA A 24 -6.31 -25.51 6.98
C ALA A 24 -6.30 -26.36 5.70
N LYS A 25 -6.01 -25.77 4.53
CA LYS A 25 -5.85 -26.48 3.26
C LYS A 25 -4.70 -27.47 3.27
N LEU A 26 -3.71 -27.28 4.13
CA LEU A 26 -2.58 -28.18 4.32
C LEU A 26 -2.85 -29.26 5.40
N GLY A 27 -4.09 -29.33 5.90
CA GLY A 27 -4.56 -30.36 6.82
C GLY A 27 -4.40 -30.05 8.30
N MET A 28 -3.95 -28.83 8.66
CA MET A 28 -3.76 -28.42 10.05
C MET A 28 -5.09 -27.94 10.65
N LYS A 29 -5.43 -28.37 11.88
CA LYS A 29 -6.55 -27.86 12.65
C LYS A 29 -6.25 -26.41 13.04
N THR A 30 -6.97 -25.46 12.43
CA THR A 30 -6.63 -24.04 12.48
C THR A 30 -7.71 -23.20 13.10
N ALA A 31 -7.32 -22.24 13.96
CA ALA A 31 -8.20 -21.18 14.46
C ALA A 31 -7.65 -19.80 14.07
N VAL A 32 -8.56 -18.83 13.88
CA VAL A 32 -8.24 -17.42 13.71
C VAL A 32 -9.03 -16.58 14.72
N ILE A 33 -8.35 -15.60 15.32
CA ILE A 33 -8.92 -14.70 16.32
C ILE A 33 -8.90 -13.28 15.75
N GLU A 34 -10.05 -12.61 15.73
CA GLU A 34 -10.18 -11.24 15.21
C GLU A 34 -11.00 -10.38 16.16
N GLU A 35 -10.45 -9.23 16.53
CA GLU A 35 -11.10 -8.31 17.47
C GLU A 35 -12.25 -7.51 16.83
N ARG A 36 -12.20 -7.26 15.52
CA ARG A 36 -13.14 -6.38 14.81
C ARG A 36 -13.85 -7.12 13.69
N LYS A 37 -13.40 -6.93 12.46
CA LYS A 37 -13.93 -7.57 11.25
C LYS A 37 -12.79 -8.24 10.49
N VAL A 38 -13.04 -9.42 9.95
CA VAL A 38 -12.10 -10.10 9.07
C VAL A 38 -11.73 -9.22 7.88
N GLY A 39 -10.55 -9.45 7.30
CA GLY A 39 -9.99 -8.60 6.27
C GLY A 39 -9.12 -7.45 6.81
N GLY A 40 -9.17 -7.19 8.14
CA GLY A 40 -8.31 -6.26 8.85
C GLY A 40 -8.35 -4.83 8.31
N THR A 41 -7.24 -4.12 8.42
CA THR A 41 -7.11 -2.73 7.93
C THR A 41 -7.38 -2.63 6.44
N CYS A 42 -6.82 -3.50 5.62
CA CYS A 42 -6.90 -3.40 4.16
C CYS A 42 -8.35 -3.39 3.64
N LEU A 43 -9.17 -4.36 4.05
CA LEU A 43 -10.55 -4.45 3.58
C LEU A 43 -11.47 -3.41 4.20
N ASN A 44 -11.27 -3.07 5.48
CA ASN A 44 -12.26 -2.32 6.24
C ASN A 44 -11.97 -0.81 6.36
N ARG A 45 -10.68 -0.39 6.34
CA ARG A 45 -10.27 1.01 6.58
C ARG A 45 -8.92 1.36 5.94
N GLY A 46 -8.60 0.73 4.81
CA GLY A 46 -7.33 0.94 4.11
C GLY A 46 -7.49 0.82 2.60
N CYS A 47 -6.92 -0.24 2.04
CA CYS A 47 -6.81 -0.41 0.59
C CYS A 47 -8.14 -0.32 -0.14
N ILE A 48 -9.10 -1.16 0.23
CA ILE A 48 -10.37 -1.28 -0.51
C ILE A 48 -11.22 -0.02 -0.40
N PRO A 49 -11.51 0.53 0.79
CA PRO A 49 -12.28 1.76 0.87
C PRO A 49 -11.58 2.95 0.18
N ALA A 50 -10.24 3.05 0.26
CA ALA A 50 -9.51 4.09 -0.46
C ALA A 50 -9.66 3.95 -1.97
N LYS A 51 -9.49 2.74 -2.52
CA LYS A 51 -9.59 2.49 -3.97
C LYS A 51 -11.01 2.68 -4.49
N ALA A 52 -12.04 2.36 -3.70
CA ALA A 52 -13.42 2.68 -4.04
C ALA A 52 -13.65 4.20 -4.16
N MET A 53 -13.13 4.98 -3.20
CA MET A 53 -13.22 6.44 -3.24
C MET A 53 -12.40 7.04 -4.39
N ILE A 54 -11.20 6.52 -4.65
CA ILE A 54 -10.36 6.94 -5.79
C ILE A 54 -11.11 6.69 -7.10
N HIS A 55 -11.69 5.50 -7.27
CA HIS A 55 -12.44 5.17 -8.49
C HIS A 55 -13.63 6.11 -8.71
N ALA A 56 -14.45 6.34 -7.68
CA ALA A 56 -15.59 7.24 -7.76
C ALA A 56 -15.18 8.69 -8.08
N SER A 57 -14.15 9.21 -7.41
CA SER A 57 -13.65 10.57 -7.62
C SER A 57 -12.97 10.74 -8.98
N THR A 58 -12.30 9.71 -9.49
CA THR A 58 -11.70 9.69 -10.84
C THR A 58 -12.80 9.71 -11.90
N LEU A 59 -13.83 8.87 -11.77
CA LEU A 59 -14.97 8.85 -12.68
C LEU A 59 -15.68 10.21 -12.72
N TYR A 60 -15.91 10.84 -11.56
CA TYR A 60 -16.50 12.18 -11.49
C TYR A 60 -15.70 13.20 -12.29
N ARG A 61 -14.37 13.19 -12.13
CA ARG A 61 -13.47 14.09 -12.89
C ARG A 61 -13.49 13.76 -14.38
N GLU A 62 -13.44 12.50 -14.79
CA GLU A 62 -13.47 12.08 -16.18
C GLU A 62 -14.74 12.55 -16.89
N ILE A 63 -15.90 12.47 -16.23
CA ILE A 63 -17.16 12.98 -16.76
C ILE A 63 -17.09 14.51 -16.95
N LYS A 64 -16.49 15.24 -16.02
CA LYS A 64 -16.32 16.71 -16.13
C LYS A 64 -15.36 17.10 -17.26
N GLU A 65 -14.42 16.26 -17.59
CA GLU A 65 -13.41 16.46 -18.65
C GLU A 65 -13.78 15.73 -19.97
N ALA A 66 -15.03 15.27 -20.11
CA ALA A 66 -15.46 14.47 -21.27
C ALA A 66 -15.50 15.25 -22.58
N ASP A 67 -15.50 16.58 -22.52
CA ASP A 67 -15.41 17.48 -23.68
C ASP A 67 -14.16 17.23 -24.52
N ARG A 68 -13.07 16.81 -23.92
CA ARG A 68 -11.83 16.40 -24.62
C ARG A 68 -12.02 15.22 -25.59
N PHE A 69 -13.14 14.49 -25.47
CA PHE A 69 -13.57 13.42 -26.38
C PHE A 69 -14.74 13.81 -27.26
N GLY A 70 -15.18 15.09 -27.22
CA GLY A 70 -16.37 15.56 -27.93
C GLY A 70 -17.70 15.15 -27.29
N ILE A 71 -17.68 14.75 -26.00
CA ILE A 71 -18.85 14.38 -25.23
C ILE A 71 -19.22 15.55 -24.31
N SER A 72 -20.44 16.08 -24.46
CA SER A 72 -20.94 17.15 -23.59
C SER A 72 -21.67 16.53 -22.40
N ALA A 73 -21.31 16.96 -21.19
CA ALA A 73 -22.00 16.65 -19.97
C ALA A 73 -22.31 17.94 -19.22
N SER A 74 -23.59 18.19 -18.93
CA SER A 74 -24.06 19.35 -18.15
C SER A 74 -24.44 18.91 -16.75
N ASP A 75 -24.35 19.86 -15.79
CA ASP A 75 -24.82 19.67 -14.41
C ASP A 75 -24.26 18.44 -13.69
N VAL A 76 -22.99 18.13 -13.96
CA VAL A 76 -22.31 16.97 -13.35
C VAL A 76 -22.09 17.27 -11.87
N THR A 77 -22.80 16.53 -11.02
CA THR A 77 -22.72 16.60 -9.55
C THR A 77 -22.34 15.21 -8.98
N TYR A 78 -22.01 15.18 -7.72
CA TYR A 78 -21.87 13.95 -6.96
C TYR A 78 -22.70 14.00 -5.69
N ASP A 79 -23.06 12.85 -5.20
CA ASP A 79 -23.67 12.63 -3.90
C ASP A 79 -22.66 11.88 -3.03
N PHE A 80 -22.10 12.55 -2.03
CA PHE A 80 -21.03 11.96 -1.21
C PHE A 80 -21.53 10.81 -0.35
N GLU A 81 -22.78 10.87 0.13
CA GLU A 81 -23.39 9.79 0.90
C GLU A 81 -23.46 8.51 0.05
N LYS A 82 -23.85 8.62 -1.21
CA LYS A 82 -23.85 7.46 -2.14
C LYS A 82 -22.45 6.94 -2.46
N ILE A 83 -21.44 7.81 -2.52
CA ILE A 83 -20.04 7.37 -2.64
C ILE A 83 -19.63 6.56 -1.40
N LEU A 84 -20.03 7.00 -0.21
CA LEU A 84 -19.78 6.25 1.03
C LEU A 84 -20.55 4.92 1.06
N GLU A 85 -21.80 4.90 0.64
CA GLU A 85 -22.58 3.66 0.50
C GLU A 85 -21.92 2.68 -0.46
N TYR A 86 -21.47 3.11 -1.63
CA TYR A 86 -20.72 2.30 -2.59
C TYR A 86 -19.45 1.71 -1.96
N LYS A 87 -18.68 2.53 -1.25
CA LYS A 87 -17.49 2.10 -0.49
C LYS A 87 -17.86 1.00 0.53
N GLU A 88 -18.92 1.20 1.32
CA GLU A 88 -19.35 0.24 2.35
C GLU A 88 -19.87 -1.06 1.73
N GLN A 89 -20.63 -0.99 0.64
CA GLN A 89 -21.11 -2.17 -0.08
C GLN A 89 -19.95 -3.00 -0.62
N THR A 90 -18.97 -2.36 -1.27
CA THR A 90 -17.77 -3.03 -1.81
C THR A 90 -16.98 -3.71 -0.69
N THR A 91 -16.74 -3.00 0.41
CA THR A 91 -16.05 -3.53 1.59
C THR A 91 -16.83 -4.70 2.20
N GLY A 92 -18.13 -4.53 2.40
CA GLY A 92 -19.01 -5.54 2.99
C GLY A 92 -19.04 -6.86 2.21
N GLN A 93 -19.10 -6.79 0.88
CA GLN A 93 -19.06 -7.97 0.01
C GLN A 93 -17.74 -8.75 0.17
N LEU A 94 -16.61 -8.05 0.22
CA LEU A 94 -15.29 -8.70 0.40
C LEU A 94 -15.14 -9.30 1.80
N VAL A 95 -15.58 -8.61 2.85
CA VAL A 95 -15.58 -9.13 4.22
C VAL A 95 -16.41 -10.40 4.30
N GLN A 96 -17.64 -10.38 3.75
CA GLN A 96 -18.51 -11.57 3.70
C GLN A 96 -17.85 -12.73 2.92
N GLY A 97 -17.17 -12.43 1.81
CA GLY A 97 -16.40 -13.42 1.05
C GLY A 97 -15.30 -14.07 1.88
N VAL A 98 -14.53 -13.29 2.65
CA VAL A 98 -13.50 -13.85 3.55
C VAL A 98 -14.12 -14.71 4.65
N GLU A 99 -15.25 -14.30 5.23
CA GLU A 99 -15.97 -15.11 6.23
C GLU A 99 -16.40 -16.47 5.66
N GLN A 100 -16.97 -16.46 4.46
CA GLN A 100 -17.36 -17.69 3.76
C GLN A 100 -16.17 -18.59 3.46
N LEU A 101 -15.04 -18.01 3.03
CA LEU A 101 -13.79 -18.75 2.75
C LEU A 101 -13.24 -19.40 4.03
N LEU A 102 -13.18 -18.70 5.14
CA LEU A 102 -12.76 -19.26 6.43
C LEU A 102 -13.66 -20.42 6.85
N GLN A 103 -14.96 -20.24 6.76
CA GLN A 103 -15.95 -21.29 7.10
C GLN A 103 -15.83 -22.51 6.18
N ALA A 104 -15.75 -22.32 4.87
CA ALA A 104 -15.67 -23.38 3.88
C ALA A 104 -14.38 -24.22 3.98
N ASN A 105 -13.31 -23.62 4.53
CA ASN A 105 -12.05 -24.33 4.78
C ASN A 105 -11.95 -24.90 6.21
N GLY A 106 -13.03 -24.87 7.01
CA GLY A 106 -13.04 -25.46 8.35
C GLY A 106 -12.20 -24.71 9.39
N VAL A 107 -11.89 -23.42 9.13
CA VAL A 107 -11.17 -22.59 10.11
C VAL A 107 -12.12 -22.19 11.24
N THR A 108 -11.76 -22.51 12.48
CA THR A 108 -12.49 -22.04 13.66
C THR A 108 -12.27 -20.55 13.85
N ARG A 109 -13.35 -19.78 13.96
CA ARG A 109 -13.28 -18.32 14.12
C ARG A 109 -13.67 -17.91 15.52
N TYR A 110 -12.85 -17.09 16.14
CA TYR A 110 -13.14 -16.44 17.42
C TYR A 110 -13.18 -14.93 17.25
N TYR A 111 -14.23 -14.32 17.78
CA TYR A 111 -14.36 -12.86 17.81
C TYR A 111 -13.96 -12.35 19.19
N GLY A 112 -12.93 -11.52 19.20
CA GLY A 112 -12.37 -10.93 20.40
C GLY A 112 -10.88 -10.64 20.26
N LYS A 113 -10.32 -10.06 21.30
CA LYS A 113 -8.88 -9.76 21.37
C LYS A 113 -8.12 -11.01 21.77
N GLY A 114 -7.15 -11.39 20.93
CA GLY A 114 -6.22 -12.48 21.21
C GLY A 114 -4.98 -11.96 21.96
N THR A 115 -4.66 -12.57 23.10
CA THR A 115 -3.45 -12.28 23.88
C THR A 115 -2.64 -13.56 24.05
N LEU A 116 -1.38 -13.52 23.64
CA LEU A 116 -0.44 -14.63 23.78
C LEU A 116 0.04 -14.71 25.25
N PHE A 117 0.01 -15.90 25.81
CA PHE A 117 0.56 -16.27 27.11
C PHE A 117 1.72 -17.25 26.94
N GLU A 118 2.49 -17.46 28.00
CA GLU A 118 3.51 -18.50 28.04
C GLU A 118 2.96 -19.90 27.69
N GLY A 119 3.80 -20.73 27.08
CA GLY A 119 3.41 -22.08 26.65
C GLY A 119 2.47 -22.09 25.46
N LYS A 120 2.45 -21.02 24.66
CA LYS A 120 1.61 -20.89 23.44
C LYS A 120 0.12 -21.00 23.72
N LYS A 121 -0.32 -20.57 24.89
CA LYS A 121 -1.73 -20.39 25.21
C LYS A 121 -2.18 -19.04 24.71
N VAL A 122 -3.35 -18.98 24.11
CA VAL A 122 -3.94 -17.73 23.65
C VAL A 122 -5.23 -17.48 24.39
N LYS A 123 -5.27 -16.37 25.13
CA LYS A 123 -6.50 -15.86 25.74
C LYS A 123 -7.29 -15.10 24.72
N ILE A 124 -8.57 -15.38 24.63
CA ILE A 124 -9.52 -14.65 23.79
C ILE A 124 -10.44 -13.87 24.72
N THR A 125 -10.42 -12.56 24.60
CA THR A 125 -11.27 -11.65 25.36
C THR A 125 -12.30 -11.05 24.42
N GLY A 126 -13.53 -11.51 24.51
CA GLY A 126 -14.68 -11.08 23.72
C GLY A 126 -15.93 -11.05 24.59
N ASN A 127 -17.05 -11.59 24.10
CA ASN A 127 -18.28 -11.74 24.91
C ASN A 127 -18.07 -12.66 26.12
N GLU A 128 -17.22 -13.68 25.95
CA GLU A 128 -16.76 -14.57 27.01
C GLU A 128 -15.24 -14.67 26.96
N GLU A 129 -14.63 -14.87 28.12
CA GLU A 129 -13.20 -15.15 28.22
C GLU A 129 -12.95 -16.64 28.06
N GLN A 130 -12.06 -17.01 27.16
CA GLN A 130 -11.66 -18.39 26.96
C GLN A 130 -10.18 -18.52 26.58
N PHE A 131 -9.63 -19.70 26.78
CA PHE A 131 -8.26 -20.03 26.37
C PHE A 131 -8.29 -21.14 25.32
N VAL A 132 -7.41 -20.99 24.33
CA VAL A 132 -7.07 -22.06 23.39
C VAL A 132 -5.57 -22.36 23.50
N GLU A 133 -5.19 -23.56 23.16
CA GLU A 133 -3.79 -24.00 23.10
C GLU A 133 -3.40 -24.27 21.65
N ALA A 134 -2.16 -23.93 21.29
CA ALA A 134 -1.65 -24.12 19.94
C ALA A 134 -0.30 -24.83 19.93
N GLU A 135 -0.03 -25.64 18.92
CA GLU A 135 1.32 -26.07 18.63
C GLU A 135 2.13 -24.93 18.02
N ASN A 136 1.50 -24.14 17.16
CA ASN A 136 2.09 -22.97 16.53
C ASN A 136 1.15 -21.75 16.62
N VAL A 137 1.69 -20.57 16.87
CA VAL A 137 0.95 -19.30 16.90
C VAL A 137 1.51 -18.38 15.82
N ILE A 138 0.63 -17.83 14.98
CA ILE A 138 0.99 -16.81 13.97
C ILE A 138 0.43 -15.47 14.43
N LEU A 139 1.33 -14.53 14.73
CA LEU A 139 0.99 -13.17 15.10
C LEU A 139 0.81 -12.35 13.82
N ALA A 140 -0.40 -11.89 13.57
CA ALA A 140 -0.81 -11.13 12.38
C ALA A 140 -1.68 -9.91 12.73
N SER A 141 -1.44 -9.30 13.90
CA SER A 141 -2.22 -8.17 14.42
C SER A 141 -2.04 -6.85 13.64
N GLY A 142 -1.08 -6.82 12.71
CA GLY A 142 -0.89 -5.73 11.76
C GLY A 142 -0.38 -4.44 12.40
N SER A 143 -0.89 -3.31 11.94
CA SER A 143 -0.46 -1.97 12.33
C SER A 143 -1.64 -1.03 12.59
N LYS A 144 -1.34 0.10 13.24
CA LYS A 144 -2.23 1.24 13.46
C LYS A 144 -1.59 2.53 12.94
N PRO A 145 -2.37 3.60 12.66
CA PRO A 145 -1.81 4.89 12.27
C PRO A 145 -0.79 5.39 13.30
N LEU A 146 0.32 5.92 12.82
CA LEU A 146 1.30 6.60 13.65
C LEU A 146 0.85 8.04 13.89
N ILE A 147 0.77 8.43 15.16
CA ILE A 147 0.48 9.80 15.55
C ILE A 147 1.78 10.47 15.99
N LEU A 148 2.07 11.64 15.45
CA LEU A 148 3.25 12.41 15.85
C LEU A 148 3.13 12.92 17.28
N PRO A 149 4.20 12.90 18.07
CA PRO A 149 4.21 13.43 19.44
C PRO A 149 4.39 14.97 19.44
N ILE A 150 3.54 15.69 18.70
CA ILE A 150 3.55 17.14 18.61
C ILE A 150 2.21 17.70 19.10
N ARG A 151 2.20 18.98 19.47
CA ARG A 151 1.02 19.65 20.03
C ARG A 151 -0.16 19.62 19.06
N GLY A 152 -1.35 19.31 19.55
CA GLY A 152 -2.61 19.40 18.82
C GLY A 152 -2.97 18.18 17.96
N MET A 153 -2.22 17.08 18.07
CA MET A 153 -2.57 15.85 17.34
C MET A 153 -3.78 15.10 17.93
N ASP A 154 -4.24 15.52 19.09
CA ASP A 154 -5.44 15.03 19.80
C ASP A 154 -6.69 15.92 19.60
N LEU A 155 -6.58 16.94 18.79
CA LEU A 155 -7.69 17.85 18.50
C LEU A 155 -8.80 17.16 17.69
N PRO A 156 -10.09 17.52 17.88
CA PRO A 156 -11.21 16.82 17.24
C PRO A 156 -11.22 16.84 15.70
N ARG A 157 -10.55 17.82 15.10
CA ARG A 157 -10.44 17.98 13.63
C ARG A 157 -9.09 17.51 13.06
N VAL A 158 -8.26 16.91 13.89
CA VAL A 158 -7.04 16.22 13.46
C VAL A 158 -7.34 14.73 13.39
N LEU A 159 -7.35 14.20 12.19
CA LEU A 159 -7.83 12.85 11.88
C LEU A 159 -6.68 11.94 11.48
N THR A 160 -6.82 10.67 11.75
CA THR A 160 -6.06 9.60 11.10
C THR A 160 -6.77 9.13 9.83
N SER A 161 -6.12 8.26 9.05
CA SER A 161 -6.77 7.64 7.87
C SER A 161 -8.02 6.84 8.24
N ASP A 162 -8.05 6.22 9.42
CA ASP A 162 -9.19 5.44 9.90
C ASP A 162 -10.42 6.33 10.18
N GLU A 163 -10.19 7.57 10.62
CA GLU A 163 -11.24 8.55 10.93
C GLU A 163 -11.69 9.33 9.71
N LEU A 164 -10.78 9.59 8.78
CA LEU A 164 -11.11 10.29 7.54
C LEU A 164 -12.17 9.53 6.72
N PHE A 165 -12.17 8.19 6.75
CA PHE A 165 -13.22 7.38 6.10
C PHE A 165 -14.62 7.51 6.72
N LYS A 166 -14.72 8.13 7.90
CA LYS A 166 -16.00 8.30 8.63
C LYS A 166 -16.62 9.66 8.40
N LEU A 167 -15.95 10.59 7.71
CA LEU A 167 -16.53 11.88 7.37
C LEU A 167 -17.77 11.68 6.51
N SER A 168 -18.86 12.37 6.88
CA SER A 168 -20.13 12.35 6.14
C SER A 168 -20.19 13.37 5.01
N GLU A 169 -19.26 14.32 4.99
CA GLU A 169 -19.19 15.39 4.00
C GLU A 169 -17.76 15.57 3.50
N VAL A 170 -17.63 16.05 2.27
CA VAL A 170 -16.33 16.43 1.71
C VAL A 170 -15.87 17.73 2.39
N PRO A 171 -14.71 17.73 3.08
CA PRO A 171 -14.21 18.95 3.73
C PRO A 171 -13.91 20.04 2.70
N LYS A 172 -14.18 21.29 3.05
CA LYS A 172 -13.86 22.44 2.18
C LYS A 172 -12.35 22.58 1.98
N SER A 173 -11.58 22.26 3.03
CA SER A 173 -10.13 22.28 2.99
C SER A 173 -9.54 21.19 3.89
N LEU A 174 -8.41 20.61 3.44
CA LEU A 174 -7.72 19.54 4.11
C LEU A 174 -6.21 19.78 4.07
N VAL A 175 -5.57 19.84 5.23
CA VAL A 175 -4.12 19.75 5.35
C VAL A 175 -3.75 18.30 5.61
N ILE A 176 -2.78 17.78 4.87
CA ILE A 176 -2.28 16.41 5.02
C ILE A 176 -0.83 16.47 5.52
N ILE A 177 -0.58 15.97 6.71
CA ILE A 177 0.77 15.84 7.30
C ILE A 177 1.35 14.50 6.88
N GLY A 178 2.48 14.55 6.14
CA GLY A 178 3.12 13.42 5.47
C GLY A 178 2.87 13.45 3.96
N GLY A 179 3.84 12.97 3.17
CA GLY A 179 3.78 12.93 1.70
C GLY A 179 3.90 11.51 1.14
N GLY A 180 3.57 10.49 1.94
CA GLY A 180 3.59 9.09 1.55
C GLY A 180 2.40 8.67 0.68
N VAL A 181 2.29 7.37 0.41
CA VAL A 181 1.24 6.78 -0.46
C VAL A 181 -0.16 7.18 -0.01
N ILE A 182 -0.48 7.02 1.28
CA ILE A 182 -1.80 7.36 1.84
C ILE A 182 -2.14 8.82 1.56
N SER A 183 -1.18 9.71 1.76
CA SER A 183 -1.34 11.16 1.60
C SER A 183 -1.67 11.55 0.16
N VAL A 184 -0.91 11.05 -0.82
CA VAL A 184 -1.12 11.42 -2.22
C VAL A 184 -2.38 10.79 -2.81
N GLU A 185 -2.79 9.62 -2.31
CA GLU A 185 -4.06 8.98 -2.67
C GLU A 185 -5.26 9.80 -2.15
N PHE A 186 -5.27 10.18 -0.87
CA PHE A 186 -6.33 11.05 -0.35
C PHE A 186 -6.32 12.46 -0.96
N ALA A 187 -5.13 13.01 -1.23
CA ALA A 187 -5.04 14.27 -1.96
C ALA A 187 -5.69 14.18 -3.35
N THR A 188 -5.52 13.04 -4.05
CA THR A 188 -6.16 12.77 -5.34
C THR A 188 -7.69 12.73 -5.21
N VAL A 189 -8.21 12.02 -4.20
CA VAL A 189 -9.67 11.91 -3.95
C VAL A 189 -10.27 13.27 -3.63
N TYR A 190 -9.79 13.91 -2.58
CA TYR A 190 -10.44 15.11 -2.06
C TYR A 190 -10.28 16.33 -2.98
N SER A 191 -9.14 16.46 -3.68
CA SER A 191 -9.00 17.51 -4.69
C SER A 191 -9.96 17.31 -5.88
N ALA A 192 -10.17 16.08 -6.31
CA ALA A 192 -11.15 15.78 -7.38
C ALA A 192 -12.60 16.08 -6.96
N LEU A 193 -12.92 15.92 -5.67
CA LEU A 193 -14.22 16.25 -5.09
C LEU A 193 -14.36 17.72 -4.67
N GLY A 194 -13.35 18.56 -4.89
CA GLY A 194 -13.43 20.01 -4.72
C GLY A 194 -12.82 20.57 -3.42
N SER A 195 -12.21 19.75 -2.57
CA SER A 195 -11.46 20.24 -1.41
C SER A 195 -10.22 21.03 -1.81
N LYS A 196 -9.91 22.11 -1.12
CA LYS A 196 -8.59 22.74 -1.15
C LYS A 196 -7.63 21.88 -0.33
N VAL A 197 -6.64 21.23 -0.98
CA VAL A 197 -5.72 20.29 -0.34
C VAL A 197 -4.31 20.84 -0.29
N THR A 198 -3.69 20.79 0.91
CA THR A 198 -2.26 21.13 1.11
C THR A 198 -1.55 19.95 1.77
N ILE A 199 -0.42 19.50 1.20
CA ILE A 199 0.43 18.45 1.75
C ILE A 199 1.67 19.07 2.39
N LEU A 200 1.98 18.68 3.63
CA LEU A 200 3.18 19.06 4.37
C LEU A 200 4.06 17.82 4.57
N GLU A 201 5.19 17.75 3.86
CA GLU A 201 6.11 16.62 3.89
C GLU A 201 7.49 17.04 4.42
N ALA A 202 7.95 16.37 5.48
CA ALA A 202 9.24 16.64 6.11
C ALA A 202 10.44 16.24 5.22
N MET A 203 10.26 15.21 4.38
CA MET A 203 11.29 14.77 3.44
C MET A 203 11.39 15.70 2.22
N PRO A 204 12.52 15.67 1.48
CA PRO A 204 12.71 16.55 0.31
C PRO A 204 11.78 16.29 -0.87
N ARG A 205 11.03 15.16 -0.87
CA ARG A 205 10.13 14.77 -1.97
C ARG A 205 8.92 13.99 -1.48
N LEU A 206 7.82 14.06 -2.21
CA LEU A 206 6.67 13.17 -2.03
C LEU A 206 7.07 11.74 -2.39
N VAL A 207 6.34 10.74 -1.84
CA VAL A 207 6.58 9.30 -2.06
C VAL A 207 8.08 8.96 -2.08
N PRO A 208 8.81 9.22 -0.97
CA PRO A 208 10.27 9.22 -0.95
C PRO A 208 10.89 7.87 -1.34
N ASN A 209 10.14 6.78 -1.20
CA ASN A 209 10.55 5.41 -1.55
C ASN A 209 10.42 5.09 -3.05
N MET A 210 9.82 6.00 -3.85
CA MET A 210 9.70 5.84 -5.30
C MET A 210 10.86 6.51 -6.02
N ASP A 211 11.02 6.18 -7.31
CA ASP A 211 12.00 6.85 -8.19
C ASP A 211 11.84 8.37 -8.12
N LYS A 212 12.96 9.10 -8.11
CA LYS A 212 12.95 10.56 -7.98
C LYS A 212 12.20 11.27 -9.11
N GLU A 213 12.24 10.72 -10.31
CA GLU A 213 11.55 11.30 -11.47
C GLU A 213 10.05 11.11 -11.35
N ILE A 214 9.59 9.96 -10.81
CA ILE A 214 8.18 9.73 -10.45
C ILE A 214 7.74 10.78 -9.42
N ALA A 215 8.51 10.97 -8.34
CA ALA A 215 8.17 11.93 -7.29
C ALA A 215 8.05 13.38 -7.83
N GLN A 216 8.96 13.78 -8.73
CA GLN A 216 8.92 15.09 -9.37
C GLN A 216 7.69 15.26 -10.27
N ASN A 217 7.40 14.25 -11.11
CA ASN A 217 6.22 14.26 -11.98
C ASN A 217 4.92 14.30 -11.18
N LEU A 218 4.81 13.48 -10.11
CA LEU A 218 3.64 13.46 -9.23
C LEU A 218 3.39 14.84 -8.62
N LYS A 219 4.42 15.51 -8.10
CA LYS A 219 4.31 16.87 -7.55
C LYS A 219 3.76 17.86 -8.57
N LEU A 220 4.22 17.79 -9.83
CA LEU A 220 3.73 18.65 -10.90
C LEU A 220 2.28 18.35 -11.28
N ILE A 221 1.88 17.09 -11.28
CA ILE A 221 0.49 16.66 -11.56
C ILE A 221 -0.44 17.15 -10.46
N LEU A 222 -0.09 16.90 -9.21
CA LEU A 222 -0.87 17.34 -8.05
C LEU A 222 -1.05 18.87 -8.05
N LYS A 223 0.04 19.61 -8.35
CA LYS A 223 -0.03 21.08 -8.48
C LYS A 223 -1.01 21.52 -9.58
N LYS A 224 -1.00 20.86 -10.76
CA LYS A 224 -1.97 21.15 -11.84
C LYS A 224 -3.42 20.88 -11.44
N ARG A 225 -3.64 19.96 -10.49
CA ARG A 225 -4.94 19.63 -9.90
C ARG A 225 -5.33 20.52 -8.71
N GLY A 226 -4.57 21.58 -8.43
CA GLY A 226 -4.84 22.50 -7.36
C GLY A 226 -4.39 22.04 -5.97
N VAL A 227 -3.62 20.93 -5.88
CA VAL A 227 -3.01 20.50 -4.62
C VAL A 227 -1.72 21.26 -4.39
N GLU A 228 -1.63 21.98 -3.29
CA GLU A 228 -0.40 22.58 -2.81
C GLU A 228 0.44 21.56 -2.07
N SER A 229 1.77 21.60 -2.24
CA SER A 229 2.66 20.68 -1.52
C SER A 229 3.95 21.36 -1.13
N HIS A 230 4.25 21.31 0.16
CA HIS A 230 5.50 21.76 0.78
C HIS A 230 6.34 20.55 1.12
N THR A 231 7.56 20.51 0.63
CA THR A 231 8.55 19.46 0.93
C THR A 231 9.70 20.05 1.71
N SER A 232 10.39 19.27 2.52
CA SER A 232 11.29 19.74 3.57
C SER A 232 10.56 20.69 4.54
N ALA A 233 9.30 20.40 4.82
CA ALA A 233 8.38 21.15 5.65
C ALA A 233 8.06 20.36 6.92
N ALA A 234 8.67 20.73 8.03
CA ALA A 234 8.51 20.05 9.31
C ALA A 234 7.38 20.68 10.13
N VAL A 235 6.30 19.96 10.33
CA VAL A 235 5.16 20.42 11.15
C VAL A 235 5.58 20.50 12.61
N GLN A 236 5.26 21.62 13.27
CA GLN A 236 5.59 21.89 14.67
C GLN A 236 4.40 21.68 15.60
N GLY A 237 3.19 21.86 15.10
CA GLY A 237 1.97 21.67 15.85
C GLY A 237 0.73 22.14 15.10
N VAL A 238 -0.41 21.83 15.71
CA VAL A 238 -1.73 22.23 15.24
C VAL A 238 -2.46 22.92 16.41
N HIS A 239 -3.22 23.97 16.14
CA HIS A 239 -4.14 24.55 17.09
C HIS A 239 -5.46 24.93 16.40
N MET A 240 -6.48 25.20 17.19
CA MET A 240 -7.80 25.61 16.69
C MET A 240 -7.96 27.12 16.81
N GLU A 241 -8.45 27.74 15.74
CA GLU A 241 -8.99 29.10 15.75
C GLU A 241 -10.47 29.03 15.36
N GLY A 242 -11.36 29.06 16.36
CA GLY A 242 -12.76 28.69 16.14
C GLY A 242 -12.91 27.29 15.60
N ASP A 243 -13.54 27.14 14.43
CA ASP A 243 -13.73 25.86 13.74
C ASP A 243 -12.62 25.51 12.74
N THR A 244 -11.55 26.30 12.68
CA THR A 244 -10.46 26.13 11.73
C THR A 244 -9.22 25.57 12.42
N CYS A 245 -8.60 24.56 11.81
CA CYS A 245 -7.28 24.09 12.20
C CYS A 245 -6.20 24.97 11.59
N VAL A 246 -5.25 25.40 12.39
CA VAL A 246 -4.05 26.12 11.96
C VAL A 246 -2.84 25.24 12.20
N CYS A 247 -2.21 24.81 11.12
CA CYS A 247 -0.96 24.05 11.15
C CYS A 247 0.23 24.98 11.07
N THR A 248 1.14 24.91 12.03
CA THR A 248 2.43 25.61 12.00
C THR A 248 3.51 24.65 11.53
N PHE A 249 4.31 25.07 10.57
CA PHE A 249 5.42 24.28 10.02
C PHE A 249 6.62 25.15 9.68
N VAL A 250 7.80 24.55 9.61
CA VAL A 250 9.05 25.20 9.20
C VAL A 250 9.47 24.67 7.84
N GLU A 251 9.62 25.57 6.86
CA GLU A 251 10.18 25.29 5.53
C GLU A 251 11.28 26.33 5.25
N LYS A 252 12.47 25.85 4.85
CA LYS A 252 13.63 26.73 4.57
C LYS A 252 13.95 27.69 5.72
N GLU A 253 13.95 27.19 6.94
CA GLU A 253 14.23 27.93 8.17
C GLU A 253 13.21 29.04 8.50
N LYS A 254 12.09 29.07 7.80
CA LYS A 254 11.00 30.03 8.04
C LYS A 254 9.78 29.31 8.58
N GLU A 255 9.26 29.85 9.67
CA GLU A 255 7.97 29.43 10.19
C GLU A 255 6.84 29.98 9.30
N GLN A 256 5.90 29.11 9.00
CA GLN A 256 4.72 29.38 8.17
C GLN A 256 3.51 28.70 8.79
N THR A 257 2.34 29.18 8.44
CA THR A 257 1.07 28.59 8.85
C THR A 257 0.20 28.27 7.63
N VAL A 258 -0.63 27.24 7.76
CA VAL A 258 -1.68 26.93 6.81
C VAL A 258 -2.95 26.54 7.55
N GLU A 259 -4.07 27.04 7.05
CA GLU A 259 -5.39 26.85 7.64
C GLU A 259 -6.18 25.80 6.86
N ALA A 260 -6.94 24.95 7.57
CA ALA A 260 -7.87 24.01 6.98
C ALA A 260 -9.02 23.67 7.94
N GLU A 261 -10.11 23.16 7.37
CA GLU A 261 -11.22 22.61 8.14
C GLU A 261 -10.83 21.35 8.91
N TYR A 262 -10.04 20.48 8.29
CA TYR A 262 -9.50 19.25 8.88
C TYR A 262 -8.01 19.09 8.59
N VAL A 263 -7.36 18.36 9.47
CA VAL A 263 -5.97 17.91 9.30
C VAL A 263 -5.94 16.39 9.28
N LEU A 264 -5.28 15.79 8.29
CA LEU A 264 -5.01 14.36 8.22
C LEU A 264 -3.57 14.09 8.66
N CYS A 265 -3.38 13.30 9.71
CA CYS A 265 -2.07 12.75 10.07
C CYS A 265 -1.83 11.44 9.31
N ALA A 266 -0.94 11.47 8.31
CA ALA A 266 -0.63 10.34 7.44
C ALA A 266 0.90 10.12 7.29
N VAL A 267 1.61 10.16 8.43
CA VAL A 267 3.08 10.07 8.52
C VAL A 267 3.61 8.64 8.57
N GLY A 268 2.72 7.66 8.46
CA GLY A 268 3.07 6.23 8.47
C GLY A 268 2.24 5.43 9.45
N ARG A 269 2.69 4.20 9.70
CA ARG A 269 2.01 3.23 10.56
C ARG A 269 3.00 2.61 11.55
N CYS A 270 2.53 2.27 12.74
CA CYS A 270 3.29 1.55 13.76
C CYS A 270 2.65 0.17 14.03
N PRO A 271 3.45 -0.82 14.48
CA PRO A 271 2.94 -2.16 14.81
C PRO A 271 1.82 -2.11 15.85
N ASN A 272 0.82 -2.98 15.71
CA ASN A 272 -0.26 -3.10 16.68
C ASN A 272 0.03 -4.22 17.68
N THR A 273 0.76 -3.88 18.75
CA THR A 273 1.15 -4.79 19.82
C THR A 273 0.39 -4.58 21.13
N ASP A 274 -0.59 -3.67 21.14
CA ASP A 274 -1.34 -3.32 22.33
C ASP A 274 -2.11 -4.51 22.89
N GLY A 275 -1.69 -5.02 24.03
CA GLY A 275 -2.28 -6.19 24.71
C GLY A 275 -2.19 -7.49 23.92
N LEU A 276 -1.27 -7.57 22.96
CA LEU A 276 -0.98 -8.79 22.21
C LEU A 276 -0.25 -9.83 23.07
N PHE A 277 0.48 -9.41 24.07
CA PHE A 277 1.28 -10.26 24.95
C PHE A 277 0.86 -10.09 26.40
N ALA A 278 0.76 -11.21 27.15
CA ALA A 278 0.73 -11.20 28.60
C ALA A 278 2.14 -10.84 29.15
N GLU A 279 2.21 -10.49 30.40
CA GLU A 279 3.49 -10.22 31.07
C GLU A 279 4.41 -11.45 30.96
N GLY A 280 5.63 -11.24 30.52
CA GLY A 280 6.64 -12.30 30.30
C GLY A 280 6.47 -13.13 29.03
N ALA A 281 5.40 -12.97 28.27
CA ALA A 281 5.11 -13.76 27.06
C ALA A 281 5.48 -13.05 25.73
N ALA A 282 6.07 -11.87 25.78
CA ALA A 282 6.49 -11.16 24.58
C ALA A 282 7.79 -11.78 24.01
N PRO A 283 7.88 -11.99 22.69
CA PRO A 283 9.13 -12.32 22.02
C PRO A 283 10.07 -11.10 21.99
N ASP A 284 11.28 -11.28 21.49
CA ASP A 284 12.21 -10.18 21.29
C ASP A 284 11.64 -9.16 20.30
N MET A 285 11.77 -7.89 20.66
CA MET A 285 11.19 -6.78 19.91
C MET A 285 12.18 -5.62 19.75
N GLU A 286 12.10 -4.93 18.62
CA GLU A 286 12.82 -3.69 18.36
C GLU A 286 11.86 -2.63 17.79
N ARG A 287 11.84 -1.43 18.38
CA ARG A 287 10.97 -0.31 17.96
C ARG A 287 9.49 -0.71 17.84
N GLY A 288 9.02 -1.58 18.73
CA GLY A 288 7.66 -2.11 18.75
C GLY A 288 7.38 -3.21 17.72
N ARG A 289 8.36 -3.65 16.93
CA ARG A 289 8.26 -4.74 15.96
C ARG A 289 8.78 -6.03 16.53
N VAL A 290 8.12 -7.13 16.24
CA VAL A 290 8.60 -8.47 16.59
C VAL A 290 9.81 -8.81 15.71
N LEU A 291 10.90 -9.25 16.34
CA LEU A 291 12.06 -9.75 15.63
C LEU A 291 11.81 -11.20 15.21
N VAL A 292 12.11 -11.51 13.96
CA VAL A 292 11.94 -12.85 13.38
C VAL A 292 13.16 -13.25 12.58
N ASN A 293 13.38 -14.55 12.47
CA ASN A 293 14.37 -15.13 11.56
C ASN A 293 13.84 -15.25 10.12
N ASP A 294 14.64 -15.81 9.21
CA ASP A 294 14.28 -15.99 7.78
C ASP A 294 13.04 -16.90 7.56
N LYS A 295 12.60 -17.61 8.59
CA LYS A 295 11.39 -18.43 8.59
C LYS A 295 10.19 -17.75 9.24
N PHE A 296 10.30 -16.47 9.55
CA PHE A 296 9.30 -15.69 10.30
C PHE A 296 9.07 -16.17 11.74
N GLU A 297 9.92 -17.03 12.30
CA GLU A 297 9.85 -17.49 13.66
C GLU A 297 10.50 -16.46 14.59
N SER A 298 9.83 -16.15 15.69
CA SER A 298 10.31 -15.23 16.72
C SER A 298 11.34 -15.89 17.64
N SER A 299 11.79 -15.19 18.70
CA SER A 299 12.64 -15.78 19.74
C SER A 299 11.93 -16.85 20.59
N ILE A 300 10.61 -17.01 20.45
CA ILE A 300 9.82 -18.04 21.12
C ILE A 300 9.54 -19.17 20.10
N PRO A 301 10.05 -20.41 20.32
CA PRO A 301 9.84 -21.52 19.41
C PRO A 301 8.36 -21.83 19.15
N GLY A 302 7.97 -21.92 17.87
CA GLY A 302 6.61 -22.13 17.42
C GLY A 302 5.73 -20.89 17.49
N VAL A 303 6.32 -19.70 17.68
CA VAL A 303 5.62 -18.41 17.57
C VAL A 303 6.19 -17.63 16.40
N TYR A 304 5.36 -17.36 15.40
CA TYR A 304 5.70 -16.69 14.16
C TYR A 304 5.06 -15.31 14.13
N ALA A 305 5.66 -14.36 13.40
CA ALA A 305 5.06 -13.05 13.17
C ALA A 305 5.18 -12.63 11.70
N ILE A 306 4.12 -12.02 11.16
CA ILE A 306 4.02 -11.64 9.75
C ILE A 306 3.38 -10.25 9.57
N GLY A 307 3.55 -9.70 8.37
CA GLY A 307 2.94 -8.44 7.94
C GLY A 307 3.52 -7.22 8.66
N ASP A 308 2.65 -6.24 8.91
CA ASP A 308 3.06 -4.95 9.47
C ASP A 308 3.63 -5.03 10.91
N LEU A 309 3.53 -6.19 11.54
CA LEU A 309 4.04 -6.45 12.88
C LEU A 309 5.56 -6.61 12.92
N ILE A 310 6.18 -6.94 11.79
CA ILE A 310 7.63 -7.16 11.63
C ILE A 310 8.28 -6.06 10.79
N PHE A 311 9.60 -6.11 10.65
CA PHE A 311 10.32 -5.24 9.70
C PHE A 311 10.05 -5.68 8.25
N GLY A 312 10.10 -4.74 7.32
CA GLY A 312 9.89 -4.97 5.89
C GLY A 312 8.75 -4.17 5.30
N ALA A 313 8.18 -4.66 4.21
CA ALA A 313 7.13 -3.98 3.46
C ALA A 313 5.78 -4.06 4.19
N GLN A 314 5.22 -2.90 4.53
CA GLN A 314 3.87 -2.79 5.13
C GLN A 314 2.80 -2.79 4.02
N LEU A 315 2.65 -3.93 3.34
CA LEU A 315 1.79 -4.11 2.18
C LEU A 315 0.95 -5.39 2.32
N ALA A 316 -0.32 -5.31 1.94
CA ALA A 316 -1.27 -6.41 2.10
C ALA A 316 -0.82 -7.69 1.39
N HIS A 317 -0.32 -7.58 0.15
CA HIS A 317 0.16 -8.72 -0.63
C HIS A 317 1.47 -9.31 -0.06
N ALA A 318 2.34 -8.51 0.53
CA ALA A 318 3.52 -9.00 1.23
C ALA A 318 3.11 -9.83 2.46
N ALA A 319 2.19 -9.31 3.27
CA ALA A 319 1.66 -10.02 4.44
C ALA A 319 0.97 -11.34 4.04
N SER A 320 0.18 -11.33 2.96
CA SER A 320 -0.46 -12.54 2.42
C SER A 320 0.56 -13.58 1.97
N ALA A 321 1.60 -13.17 1.24
CA ALA A 321 2.68 -14.03 0.80
C ALA A 321 3.46 -14.64 1.98
N GLN A 322 3.78 -13.83 3.00
CA GLN A 322 4.41 -14.29 4.24
C GLN A 322 3.52 -15.33 4.95
N GLY A 323 2.21 -15.10 5.01
CA GLY A 323 1.25 -16.05 5.58
C GLY A 323 1.22 -17.41 4.85
N ILE A 324 1.31 -17.39 3.51
CA ILE A 324 1.44 -18.61 2.70
C ILE A 324 2.76 -19.35 3.03
N VAL A 325 3.87 -18.63 3.05
CA VAL A 325 5.21 -19.19 3.31
C VAL A 325 5.25 -19.83 4.70
N VAL A 326 4.79 -19.17 5.73
CA VAL A 326 4.75 -19.72 7.11
C VAL A 326 3.89 -20.99 7.15
N ALA A 327 2.69 -20.98 6.56
CA ALA A 327 1.82 -22.14 6.54
C ALA A 327 2.43 -23.33 5.79
N GLU A 328 3.16 -23.09 4.68
CA GLU A 328 3.86 -24.12 3.92
C GLU A 328 5.04 -24.72 4.70
N GLN A 329 5.82 -23.88 5.37
CA GLN A 329 6.91 -24.32 6.25
C GLN A 329 6.42 -25.16 7.43
N LEU A 330 5.30 -24.76 8.09
CA LEU A 330 4.68 -25.54 9.15
C LEU A 330 4.21 -26.91 8.68
N ALA A 331 3.81 -27.04 7.42
CA ALA A 331 3.45 -28.31 6.78
C ALA A 331 4.66 -29.09 6.21
N GLY A 332 5.89 -28.63 6.47
CA GLY A 332 7.11 -29.27 5.95
C GLY A 332 7.32 -29.14 4.43
N LYS A 333 6.74 -28.09 3.82
CA LYS A 333 6.86 -27.82 2.38
C LYS A 333 7.83 -26.68 2.10
N GLU A 334 8.44 -26.69 0.93
CA GLU A 334 9.19 -25.55 0.42
C GLU A 334 8.26 -24.38 0.08
N PRO A 335 8.69 -23.12 0.35
CA PRO A 335 7.92 -21.93 0.01
C PRO A 335 7.61 -21.83 -1.48
N SER A 336 6.33 -21.61 -1.81
CA SER A 336 5.88 -21.45 -3.20
C SER A 336 5.96 -20.01 -3.72
N VAL A 337 6.21 -19.03 -2.84
CA VAL A 337 6.25 -17.60 -3.18
C VAL A 337 7.64 -17.05 -2.91
N ASN A 338 8.20 -16.31 -3.89
CA ASN A 338 9.42 -15.54 -3.71
C ASN A 338 9.08 -14.21 -3.01
N LEU A 339 9.73 -13.94 -1.88
CA LEU A 339 9.52 -12.73 -1.07
C LEU A 339 10.56 -11.63 -1.34
N ASP A 340 11.57 -11.87 -2.19
CA ASP A 340 12.62 -10.88 -2.49
C ASP A 340 12.11 -9.75 -3.37
N VAL A 341 11.01 -9.99 -4.10
CA VAL A 341 10.44 -9.03 -5.04
C VAL A 341 9.03 -8.64 -4.62
N VAL A 342 8.91 -7.52 -3.95
CA VAL A 342 7.62 -6.97 -3.50
C VAL A 342 7.27 -5.75 -4.34
N PRO A 343 6.17 -5.79 -5.14
CA PRO A 343 5.76 -4.62 -5.89
C PRO A 343 5.18 -3.53 -4.99
N GLY A 344 5.53 -2.26 -5.28
CA GLY A 344 4.93 -1.09 -4.67
C GLY A 344 3.96 -0.41 -5.63
N CYS A 345 2.75 -0.09 -5.18
CA CYS A 345 1.71 0.55 -5.99
C CYS A 345 1.17 1.80 -5.29
N VAL A 346 0.92 2.85 -6.08
CA VAL A 346 0.26 4.09 -5.64
C VAL A 346 -0.86 4.39 -6.64
N TYR A 347 -2.08 4.48 -6.14
CA TYR A 347 -3.29 4.63 -6.95
C TYR A 347 -3.65 6.10 -7.18
N THR A 348 -2.65 6.87 -7.61
CA THR A 348 -2.87 8.23 -8.11
C THR A 348 -3.33 8.17 -9.57
N ASP A 349 -3.48 9.32 -10.20
CA ASP A 349 -3.74 9.43 -11.62
C ASP A 349 -2.70 10.38 -12.26
N PRO A 350 -1.80 9.84 -13.12
CA PRO A 350 -1.68 8.42 -13.47
C PRO A 350 -1.25 7.55 -12.29
N GLU A 351 -1.49 6.24 -12.39
CA GLU A 351 -1.02 5.25 -11.43
C GLU A 351 0.51 5.17 -11.40
N ILE A 352 1.04 4.75 -10.26
CA ILE A 352 2.47 4.51 -10.07
C ILE A 352 2.67 3.08 -9.60
N ALA A 353 3.65 2.40 -10.17
CA ALA A 353 4.06 1.08 -9.73
C ALA A 353 5.58 0.89 -9.84
N SER A 354 6.12 0.08 -8.94
CA SER A 354 7.55 -0.25 -8.92
C SER A 354 7.77 -1.69 -8.49
N ALA A 355 8.83 -2.31 -8.99
CA ALA A 355 9.33 -3.60 -8.52
C ALA A 355 10.85 -3.59 -8.60
N GLY A 356 11.53 -4.27 -7.67
CA GLY A 356 12.99 -4.34 -7.61
C GLY A 356 13.65 -2.98 -7.28
N ILE A 357 14.87 -2.79 -7.75
CA ILE A 357 15.69 -1.62 -7.39
C ILE A 357 15.50 -0.45 -8.37
N THR A 358 15.72 0.77 -7.88
CA THR A 358 15.82 1.96 -8.73
C THR A 358 17.24 2.13 -9.29
N GLU A 359 17.40 2.92 -10.34
CA GLU A 359 18.72 3.28 -10.87
C GLU A 359 19.60 3.96 -9.80
N ASP A 360 19.02 4.83 -8.97
CA ASP A 360 19.75 5.48 -7.89
C ASP A 360 20.22 4.48 -6.83
N ALA A 361 19.34 3.56 -6.41
CA ALA A 361 19.71 2.51 -5.46
C ALA A 361 20.78 1.56 -6.02
N ALA A 362 20.73 1.23 -7.31
CA ALA A 362 21.78 0.45 -7.96
C ALA A 362 23.15 1.19 -7.91
N LYS A 363 23.17 2.48 -8.20
CA LYS A 363 24.38 3.30 -8.10
C LYS A 363 24.94 3.36 -6.69
N GLU A 364 24.08 3.54 -5.68
CA GLU A 364 24.48 3.54 -4.27
C GLU A 364 25.09 2.20 -3.83
N GLN A 365 24.60 1.10 -4.37
CA GLN A 365 25.12 -0.26 -4.13
C GLN A 365 26.33 -0.62 -5.01
N GLY A 366 26.77 0.26 -5.91
CA GLY A 366 27.88 0.01 -6.82
C GLY A 366 27.57 -1.01 -7.93
N ILE A 367 26.30 -1.27 -8.21
CA ILE A 367 25.85 -2.18 -9.26
C ILE A 367 25.84 -1.41 -10.58
N LYS A 368 26.55 -1.93 -11.58
CA LYS A 368 26.53 -1.38 -12.94
C LYS A 368 25.24 -1.78 -13.63
N VAL A 369 24.50 -0.79 -14.09
CA VAL A 369 23.19 -1.02 -14.71
C VAL A 369 23.05 -0.26 -16.02
N LYS A 370 22.31 -0.86 -16.94
CA LYS A 370 21.73 -0.18 -18.10
C LYS A 370 20.26 0.10 -17.84
N THR A 371 19.75 1.17 -18.43
CA THR A 371 18.36 1.59 -18.27
C THR A 371 17.71 1.84 -19.61
N GLY A 372 16.47 1.44 -19.75
CA GLY A 372 15.61 1.83 -20.86
C GLY A 372 14.40 2.58 -20.37
N LYS A 373 13.97 3.59 -21.11
CA LYS A 373 12.85 4.44 -20.74
C LYS A 373 12.01 4.81 -21.94
N PHE A 374 10.70 4.54 -21.82
CA PHE A 374 9.72 4.94 -22.80
C PHE A 374 8.73 5.96 -22.22
N ILE A 375 8.49 7.05 -22.96
CA ILE A 375 7.55 8.11 -22.56
C ILE A 375 6.18 7.80 -23.14
N MET A 376 5.15 7.75 -22.27
CA MET A 376 3.81 7.30 -22.65
C MET A 376 3.08 8.25 -23.61
N SER A 377 3.55 9.47 -23.83
CA SER A 377 3.03 10.35 -24.88
C SER A 377 3.31 9.84 -26.30
N ALA A 378 4.18 8.85 -26.46
CA ALA A 378 4.40 8.15 -27.74
C ALA A 378 3.61 6.84 -27.86
N ASN A 379 2.86 6.44 -26.82
CA ASN A 379 2.06 5.22 -26.83
C ASN A 379 0.66 5.47 -27.41
N GLY A 380 0.26 4.68 -28.41
CA GLY A 380 -1.01 4.85 -29.11
C GLY A 380 -2.23 4.72 -28.21
N LYS A 381 -2.22 3.79 -27.24
CA LYS A 381 -3.33 3.62 -26.28
C LYS A 381 -3.45 4.84 -25.36
N SER A 382 -2.34 5.36 -24.88
CA SER A 382 -2.32 6.57 -24.06
C SER A 382 -2.89 7.79 -24.77
N LEU A 383 -2.60 7.96 -26.06
CA LEU A 383 -3.17 9.03 -26.89
C LEU A 383 -4.69 8.86 -27.07
N ILE A 384 -5.16 7.63 -27.29
CA ILE A 384 -6.60 7.32 -27.42
C ILE A 384 -7.35 7.70 -26.14
N THR A 385 -6.79 7.39 -24.97
CA THR A 385 -7.46 7.62 -23.68
C THR A 385 -7.13 8.98 -23.05
N LYS A 386 -6.28 9.79 -23.71
CA LYS A 386 -5.79 11.08 -23.17
C LYS A 386 -5.04 10.94 -21.83
N GLU A 387 -4.35 9.80 -21.66
CA GLU A 387 -3.55 9.46 -20.47
C GLU A 387 -2.06 9.37 -20.85
N GLU A 388 -1.56 10.36 -21.58
CA GLU A 388 -0.22 10.36 -22.18
C GLU A 388 0.89 10.68 -21.15
N ARG A 389 0.50 11.13 -19.95
CA ARG A 389 1.49 11.57 -18.98
C ARG A 389 2.14 10.39 -18.26
N GLY A 390 3.47 10.40 -18.27
CA GLY A 390 4.28 9.45 -17.54
C GLY A 390 5.24 8.66 -18.40
N PHE A 391 5.79 7.61 -17.83
CA PHE A 391 6.82 6.81 -18.46
C PHE A 391 6.89 5.40 -17.85
N ILE A 392 7.53 4.50 -18.57
CA ILE A 392 7.98 3.18 -18.09
C ILE A 392 9.51 3.20 -18.16
N LYS A 393 10.18 2.90 -17.04
CA LYS A 393 11.63 2.79 -16.93
C LYS A 393 12.00 1.43 -16.37
N ILE A 394 12.96 0.76 -16.99
CA ILE A 394 13.56 -0.48 -16.52
C ILE A 394 15.00 -0.27 -16.09
N VAL A 395 15.46 -1.13 -15.19
CA VAL A 395 16.83 -1.22 -14.72
C VAL A 395 17.27 -2.66 -14.89
N ALA A 396 18.35 -2.87 -15.65
CA ALA A 396 18.92 -4.19 -15.88
C ALA A 396 20.43 -4.17 -15.58
N ASP A 397 20.94 -5.30 -15.14
CA ASP A 397 22.37 -5.48 -14.94
C ASP A 397 23.12 -5.37 -16.29
N GLU A 398 24.21 -4.60 -16.31
CA GLU A 398 24.95 -4.31 -17.56
C GLU A 398 25.67 -5.52 -18.11
N GLU A 399 26.11 -6.45 -17.25
CA GLU A 399 26.92 -7.63 -17.64
C GLU A 399 26.04 -8.84 -17.95
N THR A 400 25.04 -9.08 -17.11
CA THR A 400 24.21 -10.32 -17.19
C THR A 400 22.91 -10.15 -17.95
N ASP A 401 22.55 -8.89 -18.27
CA ASP A 401 21.26 -8.53 -18.88
C ASP A 401 20.01 -8.82 -18.00
N VAL A 402 20.20 -9.27 -16.75
CA VAL A 402 19.11 -9.59 -15.85
C VAL A 402 18.36 -8.32 -15.43
N ILE A 403 17.02 -8.38 -15.50
CA ILE A 403 16.16 -7.30 -15.05
C ILE A 403 16.21 -7.23 -13.52
N LEU A 404 16.61 -6.08 -12.99
CA LEU A 404 16.76 -5.81 -11.57
C LEU A 404 15.64 -4.92 -11.01
N GLY A 405 14.99 -4.14 -11.87
CA GLY A 405 13.94 -3.25 -11.43
C GLY A 405 13.13 -2.63 -12.55
N ALA A 406 11.93 -2.18 -12.20
CA ALA A 406 11.05 -1.41 -13.06
C ALA A 406 10.32 -0.33 -12.28
N GLN A 407 10.16 0.84 -12.90
CA GLN A 407 9.52 2.02 -12.36
C GLN A 407 8.52 2.53 -13.39
N MET A 408 7.26 2.58 -13.02
CA MET A 408 6.17 2.93 -13.93
C MET A 408 5.34 4.07 -13.36
N MET A 409 5.02 5.04 -14.18
CA MET A 409 4.03 6.07 -13.90
C MET A 409 3.20 6.24 -15.16
N CYS A 410 2.06 5.58 -15.24
CA CYS A 410 1.17 5.59 -16.40
C CYS A 410 -0.18 4.98 -16.05
N ALA A 411 -1.15 5.09 -16.94
CA ALA A 411 -2.40 4.35 -16.82
C ALA A 411 -2.14 2.84 -16.71
N ARG A 412 -2.86 2.18 -15.81
CA ARG A 412 -2.75 0.73 -15.55
C ARG A 412 -1.36 0.25 -15.09
N ALA A 413 -0.54 1.13 -14.54
CA ALA A 413 0.78 0.75 -14.02
C ALA A 413 0.67 -0.33 -12.95
N THR A 414 -0.33 -0.24 -12.07
CA THR A 414 -0.56 -1.18 -10.97
C THR A 414 -0.97 -2.58 -11.45
N ASP A 415 -1.65 -2.68 -12.59
CA ASP A 415 -1.99 -3.96 -13.22
C ASP A 415 -0.79 -4.55 -14.00
N MET A 416 0.00 -3.69 -14.66
CA MET A 416 1.10 -4.12 -15.53
C MET A 416 2.37 -4.52 -14.79
N ILE A 417 2.60 -4.02 -13.56
CA ILE A 417 3.84 -4.28 -12.81
C ILE A 417 4.10 -5.77 -12.55
N GLY A 418 3.04 -6.59 -12.55
CA GLY A 418 3.13 -8.04 -12.37
C GLY A 418 4.04 -8.75 -13.39
N GLU A 419 4.15 -8.21 -14.61
CA GLU A 419 5.09 -8.71 -15.63
C GLU A 419 6.54 -8.61 -15.14
N PHE A 420 6.91 -7.46 -14.57
CA PHE A 420 8.25 -7.26 -14.03
C PHE A 420 8.50 -8.02 -12.72
N VAL A 421 7.50 -8.15 -11.86
CA VAL A 421 7.62 -8.99 -10.66
C VAL A 421 7.97 -10.42 -11.07
N THR A 422 7.27 -10.96 -12.07
CA THR A 422 7.55 -12.30 -12.61
C THR A 422 8.94 -12.37 -13.23
N ALA A 423 9.33 -11.38 -14.01
CA ALA A 423 10.65 -11.35 -14.65
C ALA A 423 11.80 -11.30 -13.62
N ILE A 424 11.70 -10.42 -12.61
CA ILE A 424 12.74 -10.26 -11.59
C ILE A 424 12.82 -11.50 -10.70
N ALA A 425 11.68 -12.05 -10.24
CA ALA A 425 11.63 -13.25 -9.40
C ALA A 425 12.24 -14.48 -10.09
N ASN A 426 12.16 -14.56 -11.41
CA ASN A 426 12.74 -15.63 -12.22
C ASN A 426 14.10 -15.27 -12.85
N LYS A 427 14.69 -14.12 -12.47
CA LYS A 427 15.97 -13.63 -13.00
C LYS A 427 16.01 -13.60 -14.54
N MET A 428 14.90 -13.20 -15.16
CA MET A 428 14.80 -13.08 -16.62
C MET A 428 15.67 -11.93 -17.13
N THR A 429 16.27 -12.14 -18.29
CA THR A 429 16.99 -11.08 -19.01
C THR A 429 16.04 -10.20 -19.81
N VAL A 430 16.50 -8.99 -20.18
CA VAL A 430 15.79 -8.09 -21.11
C VAL A 430 15.49 -8.83 -22.41
N ALA A 431 16.47 -9.52 -22.98
CA ALA A 431 16.33 -10.32 -24.20
C ALA A 431 15.26 -11.43 -24.08
N GLN A 432 15.13 -12.05 -22.91
CA GLN A 432 14.11 -13.09 -22.66
C GLN A 432 12.70 -12.45 -22.61
N LEU A 433 12.53 -11.30 -21.92
CA LEU A 433 11.24 -10.66 -21.78
C LEU A 433 10.76 -10.02 -23.10
N LEU A 434 11.68 -9.59 -23.97
CA LEU A 434 11.39 -9.10 -25.31
C LEU A 434 10.78 -10.15 -26.26
N LYS A 435 10.94 -11.44 -25.97
CA LYS A 435 10.32 -12.52 -26.78
C LYS A 435 8.79 -12.54 -26.68
N GLY A 436 8.23 -11.93 -25.64
CA GLY A 436 6.79 -11.80 -25.44
C GLY A 436 6.20 -10.74 -26.37
N MET A 437 5.36 -11.17 -27.35
CA MET A 437 4.61 -10.25 -28.20
C MET A 437 3.55 -9.53 -27.37
N ARG A 438 3.42 -8.21 -27.55
CA ARG A 438 2.42 -7.38 -26.86
C ARG A 438 1.30 -7.01 -27.82
N ALA A 439 0.06 -7.06 -27.33
CA ALA A 439 -1.11 -6.72 -28.13
C ALA A 439 -1.17 -5.22 -28.46
N HIS A 440 -1.65 -4.89 -29.65
CA HIS A 440 -1.84 -3.50 -30.13
C HIS A 440 -3.34 -3.16 -30.25
N PRO A 441 -3.81 -1.96 -29.83
CA PRO A 441 -3.10 -0.96 -29.04
C PRO A 441 -3.32 -1.18 -27.51
N THR A 442 -2.23 -1.18 -26.76
CA THR A 442 -2.25 -1.35 -25.28
C THR A 442 -1.23 -0.42 -24.61
N TYR A 443 -1.42 -0.15 -23.31
CA TYR A 443 -0.38 0.52 -22.52
C TYR A 443 0.87 -0.35 -22.34
N ASN A 444 0.68 -1.67 -22.37
CA ASN A 444 1.74 -2.66 -22.17
C ASN A 444 2.81 -2.61 -23.29
N GLU A 445 2.49 -2.12 -24.48
CA GLU A 445 3.49 -1.91 -25.54
C GLU A 445 4.64 -1.01 -25.07
N GLY A 446 4.38 -0.05 -24.17
CA GLY A 446 5.41 0.79 -23.58
C GLY A 446 6.47 0.01 -22.79
N ILE A 447 6.16 -1.19 -22.29
CA ILE A 447 7.14 -2.10 -21.68
C ILE A 447 8.12 -2.60 -22.76
N GLY A 448 7.63 -3.02 -23.92
CA GLY A 448 8.46 -3.45 -25.04
C GLY A 448 9.45 -2.37 -25.46
N GLU A 449 8.96 -1.17 -25.66
CA GLU A 449 9.78 -0.01 -26.06
C GLU A 449 10.82 0.34 -25.00
N ALA A 450 10.50 0.25 -23.70
CA ALA A 450 11.45 0.49 -22.63
C ALA A 450 12.53 -0.60 -22.58
N LEU A 451 12.16 -1.87 -22.85
CA LEU A 451 13.12 -2.97 -22.95
C LEU A 451 14.05 -2.80 -24.17
N GLU A 452 13.50 -2.45 -25.34
CA GLU A 452 14.28 -2.19 -26.55
C GLU A 452 15.22 -0.98 -26.40
N GLU A 453 14.79 0.07 -25.68
CA GLU A 453 15.65 1.23 -25.38
C GLU A 453 16.84 0.83 -24.48
N ALA A 454 16.67 -0.11 -23.57
CA ALA A 454 17.78 -0.63 -22.77
C ALA A 454 18.84 -1.37 -23.62
N GLU A 455 18.40 -1.95 -24.75
CA GLU A 455 19.29 -2.58 -25.75
C GLU A 455 19.80 -1.58 -26.81
N GLY A 456 19.37 -0.31 -26.75
CA GLY A 456 19.71 0.71 -27.74
C GLY A 456 19.03 0.51 -29.10
N GLY A 457 17.95 -0.32 -29.15
CA GLY A 457 17.25 -0.71 -30.37
C GLY A 457 15.82 -0.20 -30.49
N ALA A 458 15.34 0.63 -29.56
CA ALA A 458 13.96 1.12 -29.58
C ALA A 458 13.56 1.79 -30.89
N ILE A 459 12.42 1.36 -31.45
CA ILE A 459 11.93 1.85 -32.76
C ILE A 459 11.19 3.16 -32.60
N HIS A 460 10.37 3.30 -31.55
CA HIS A 460 9.52 4.48 -31.33
C HIS A 460 10.12 5.49 -30.34
N VAL A 461 11.43 5.43 -30.12
CA VAL A 461 12.18 6.39 -29.31
C VAL A 461 13.16 7.15 -30.18
N VAL A 462 13.15 8.48 -30.07
CA VAL A 462 14.11 9.33 -30.81
C VAL A 462 15.52 9.05 -30.28
N PRO A 463 16.48 8.66 -31.16
CA PRO A 463 17.84 8.36 -30.72
C PRO A 463 18.52 9.57 -30.04
N LYS A 464 19.18 9.31 -28.93
CA LYS A 464 20.01 10.33 -28.28
C LYS A 464 21.15 10.71 -29.21
N LYS A 465 21.34 12.00 -29.49
CA LYS A 465 22.52 12.47 -30.26
C LYS A 465 23.77 11.93 -29.57
N LYS A 466 24.58 11.16 -30.29
CA LYS A 466 25.93 10.79 -29.81
C LYS A 466 26.67 12.09 -29.53
N LYS A 467 27.09 12.29 -28.29
CA LYS A 467 27.96 13.40 -27.89
C LYS A 467 29.37 13.20 -28.44
#